data_acd19e2229ba7047b300360228c642c7
#
_entry.id   acd19e2229ba7047b300360228c642c7
#
_cell.length_a   1.000
_cell.length_b   1.000
_cell.length_c   1.000
_cell.angle_alpha   90.00
_cell.angle_beta   90.00
_cell.angle_gamma   90.00
#
_symmetry.space_group_name_H-M   'P 1'
#
loop_
_entity.id
_entity.type
_entity.pdbx_description
1 polymer ?
#
loop_
_entity_poly.entity_id
_entity_poly.type
_entity_poly.pdbx_seq_one_letter_code
_entity_poly.pdbx_strand_id
1 'polypeptide(L)'
;DNGLWPSSEADRARAEQWTFWAAGEAEPHTLTIAIERLFKPEDARDEAKAKAAEEALAPRLSYIDAHLKNRDFLVGDRFTIADLNVACVLASMLVTNVDLSTYPDLARWLTATATRDAYAKAWAA
;
A
#
# COMPACT_ATOMS: atom_id res chain seq x y z
N ASP A 1 -16.88 16.04 -10.00
CA ASP A 1 -15.90 14.95 -10.20
C ASP A 1 -14.51 15.48 -9.87
N ASN A 2 -13.84 14.86 -8.90
CA ASN A 2 -12.47 15.22 -8.49
C ASN A 2 -11.39 14.54 -9.35
N GLY A 3 -11.80 13.85 -10.41
CA GLY A 3 -10.90 13.17 -11.35
C GLY A 3 -10.24 11.89 -10.83
N LEU A 4 -10.59 11.40 -9.63
CA LEU A 4 -10.01 10.17 -9.09
C LEU A 4 -10.59 8.89 -9.71
N TRP A 5 -11.83 8.90 -10.14
CA TRP A 5 -12.42 7.76 -10.81
C TRP A 5 -11.97 7.68 -12.27
N PRO A 6 -11.60 6.50 -12.76
CA PRO A 6 -11.36 6.27 -14.18
C PRO A 6 -12.61 6.57 -15.01
N SER A 7 -12.41 7.00 -16.25
CA SER A 7 -13.51 7.31 -17.17
C SER A 7 -14.13 6.07 -17.82
N SER A 8 -13.31 5.05 -18.12
CA SER A 8 -13.77 3.81 -18.73
C SER A 8 -14.32 2.82 -17.69
N GLU A 9 -15.32 2.04 -18.06
CA GLU A 9 -15.88 0.99 -17.19
C GLU A 9 -14.83 -0.09 -16.86
N ALA A 10 -14.00 -0.45 -17.83
CA ALA A 10 -12.94 -1.43 -17.62
C ALA A 10 -11.92 -0.97 -16.58
N ASP A 11 -11.51 0.30 -16.61
CA ASP A 11 -10.58 0.83 -15.63
C ASP A 11 -11.23 1.06 -14.26
N ARG A 12 -12.52 1.37 -14.22
CA ARG A 12 -13.29 1.40 -12.97
C ARG A 12 -13.30 0.02 -12.29
N ALA A 13 -13.59 -1.03 -13.05
CA ALA A 13 -13.55 -2.40 -12.54
C ALA A 13 -12.16 -2.79 -12.02
N ARG A 14 -11.09 -2.39 -12.70
CA ARG A 14 -9.70 -2.60 -12.24
C ARG A 14 -9.41 -1.82 -10.96
N ALA A 15 -9.89 -0.60 -10.84
CA ALA A 15 -9.71 0.22 -9.63
C ALA A 15 -10.43 -0.39 -8.42
N GLU A 16 -11.64 -0.91 -8.62
CA GLU A 16 -12.36 -1.66 -7.59
C GLU A 16 -11.64 -2.95 -7.20
N GLN A 17 -11.14 -3.71 -8.18
CA GLN A 17 -10.36 -4.91 -7.94
C GLN A 17 -9.12 -4.63 -7.06
N TRP A 18 -8.37 -3.57 -7.35
CA TRP A 18 -7.22 -3.18 -6.54
C TRP A 18 -7.64 -2.74 -5.13
N THR A 19 -8.75 -2.06 -4.99
CA THR A 19 -9.30 -1.66 -3.68
C THR A 19 -9.64 -2.88 -2.83
N PHE A 20 -10.35 -3.86 -3.40
CA PHE A 20 -10.67 -5.11 -2.70
C PHE A 20 -9.43 -5.95 -2.41
N TRP A 21 -8.46 -5.99 -3.32
CA TRP A 21 -7.19 -6.65 -3.08
C TRP A 21 -6.46 -6.04 -1.88
N ALA A 22 -6.38 -4.72 -1.80
CA ALA A 22 -5.76 -4.04 -0.67
C ALA A 22 -6.42 -4.39 0.66
N ALA A 23 -7.75 -4.30 0.73
CA ALA A 23 -8.51 -4.56 1.94
C ALA A 23 -8.50 -6.04 2.36
N GLY A 24 -8.58 -6.97 1.42
CA GLY A 24 -8.67 -8.40 1.70
C GLY A 24 -7.34 -9.12 1.81
N GLU A 25 -6.37 -8.73 0.97
CA GLU A 25 -5.10 -9.45 0.84
C GLU A 25 -3.93 -8.76 1.58
N ALA A 26 -3.87 -7.44 1.62
CA ALA A 26 -2.74 -6.73 2.19
C ALA A 26 -3.02 -6.19 3.60
N GLU A 27 -4.14 -5.54 3.82
CA GLU A 27 -4.45 -4.84 5.07
C GLU A 27 -4.37 -5.70 6.33
N PRO A 28 -4.86 -6.96 6.38
CA PRO A 28 -4.74 -7.77 7.58
C PRO A 28 -3.29 -7.95 8.06
N HIS A 29 -2.36 -8.01 7.12
CA HIS A 29 -0.93 -8.17 7.42
C HIS A 29 -0.26 -6.85 7.77
N THR A 30 -0.49 -5.79 6.99
CA THR A 30 0.08 -4.46 7.28
C THR A 30 -0.43 -3.92 8.61
N LEU A 31 -1.70 -4.17 8.94
CA LEU A 31 -2.28 -3.78 10.21
C LEU A 31 -1.65 -4.56 11.39
N THR A 32 -1.43 -5.87 11.24
CA THR A 32 -0.74 -6.66 12.26
C THR A 32 0.67 -6.13 12.51
N ILE A 33 1.43 -5.84 11.47
CA ILE A 33 2.78 -5.26 11.59
C ILE A 33 2.72 -3.89 12.29
N ALA A 34 1.79 -3.03 11.91
CA ALA A 34 1.64 -1.71 12.52
C ALA A 34 1.24 -1.80 14.00
N ILE A 35 0.32 -2.69 14.36
CA ILE A 35 -0.06 -2.92 15.75
C ILE A 35 1.14 -3.32 16.58
N GLU A 36 1.92 -4.29 16.12
CA GLU A 36 3.03 -4.83 16.90
C GLU A 36 4.25 -3.89 16.94
N ARG A 37 4.47 -3.04 15.93
CA ARG A 37 5.67 -2.18 15.88
C ARG A 37 5.42 -0.71 16.20
N LEU A 38 4.17 -0.21 16.06
CA LEU A 38 3.84 1.20 16.27
C LEU A 38 2.86 1.43 17.41
N PHE A 39 1.74 0.70 17.43
CA PHE A 39 0.63 1.06 18.29
C PHE A 39 0.73 0.47 19.69
N LYS A 40 1.31 -0.71 19.84
CA LYS A 40 1.54 -1.30 21.16
C LYS A 40 2.69 -0.64 21.90
N PRO A 41 2.62 -0.52 23.25
CA PRO A 41 3.78 -0.25 24.08
C PRO A 41 4.90 -1.25 23.83
N GLU A 42 6.15 -0.83 23.94
CA GLU A 42 7.32 -1.66 23.59
C GLU A 42 7.35 -3.01 24.33
N ASP A 43 6.96 -3.01 25.61
CA ASP A 43 6.92 -4.20 26.46
C ASP A 43 5.80 -5.20 26.09
N ALA A 44 4.81 -4.77 25.30
CA ALA A 44 3.69 -5.58 24.84
C ALA A 44 3.82 -6.03 23.36
N ARG A 45 4.91 -5.65 22.67
CA ARG A 45 5.14 -5.97 21.26
C ARG A 45 5.53 -7.44 21.07
N ASP A 46 5.01 -8.04 20.02
CA ASP A 46 5.37 -9.39 19.57
C ASP A 46 5.99 -9.32 18.17
N GLU A 47 7.32 -9.24 18.14
CA GLU A 47 8.07 -9.17 16.87
C GLU A 47 7.96 -10.46 16.05
N ALA A 48 7.80 -11.62 16.69
CA ALA A 48 7.57 -12.88 15.96
C ALA A 48 6.25 -12.84 15.18
N LYS A 49 5.22 -12.23 15.77
CA LYS A 49 3.93 -12.02 15.11
C LYS A 49 4.04 -11.03 13.94
N ALA A 50 4.80 -9.94 14.11
CA ALA A 50 5.04 -8.99 13.03
C ALA A 50 5.81 -9.65 11.86
N LYS A 51 6.84 -10.44 12.14
CA LYS A 51 7.59 -11.19 11.12
C LYS A 51 6.74 -12.21 10.38
N ALA A 52 5.89 -12.95 11.07
CA ALA A 52 4.96 -13.88 10.44
C ALA A 52 4.00 -13.15 9.48
N ALA A 53 3.55 -11.95 9.85
CA ALA A 53 2.73 -11.11 8.97
C ALA A 53 3.53 -10.60 7.75
N GLU A 54 4.79 -10.23 7.90
CA GLU A 54 5.67 -9.88 6.76
C GLU A 54 5.86 -11.06 5.80
N GLU A 55 6.10 -12.25 6.32
CA GLU A 55 6.24 -13.46 5.50
C GLU A 55 4.95 -13.75 4.71
N ALA A 56 3.80 -13.60 5.34
CA ALA A 56 2.51 -13.76 4.68
C ALA A 56 2.24 -12.64 3.64
N LEU A 57 2.75 -11.44 3.89
CA LEU A 57 2.61 -10.30 2.98
C LEU A 57 3.53 -10.42 1.74
N ALA A 58 4.68 -11.07 1.84
CA ALA A 58 5.71 -11.12 0.80
C ALA A 58 5.19 -11.54 -0.60
N PRO A 59 4.37 -12.59 -0.78
CA PRO A 59 3.84 -12.93 -2.11
C PRO A 59 2.96 -11.83 -2.70
N ARG A 60 2.27 -11.08 -1.87
CA ARG A 60 1.39 -9.97 -2.25
C ARG A 60 2.21 -8.76 -2.69
N LEU A 61 3.31 -8.48 -2.00
CA LEU A 61 4.26 -7.43 -2.40
C LEU A 61 4.93 -7.76 -3.74
N SER A 62 5.30 -9.01 -3.96
CA SER A 62 5.84 -9.47 -5.25
C SER A 62 4.84 -9.30 -6.39
N TYR A 63 3.55 -9.55 -6.12
CA TYR A 63 2.48 -9.39 -7.11
C TYR A 63 2.30 -7.94 -7.54
N ILE A 64 2.19 -7.01 -6.59
CA ILE A 64 2.03 -5.58 -6.92
C ILE A 64 3.31 -4.98 -7.50
N ASP A 65 4.49 -5.39 -7.03
CA ASP A 65 5.77 -4.96 -7.60
C ASP A 65 5.89 -5.32 -9.07
N ALA A 66 5.56 -6.56 -9.43
CA ALA A 66 5.54 -7.02 -10.82
C ALA A 66 4.54 -6.23 -11.68
N HIS A 67 3.37 -5.92 -11.15
CA HIS A 67 2.37 -5.10 -11.85
C HIS A 67 2.88 -3.68 -12.12
N LEU A 68 3.61 -3.09 -11.17
CA LEU A 68 4.13 -1.72 -11.26
C LEU A 68 5.39 -1.59 -12.13
N LYS A 69 5.92 -2.69 -12.64
CA LYS A 69 7.07 -2.66 -13.56
C LYS A 69 6.72 -1.83 -14.80
N ASN A 70 7.51 -0.78 -15.05
CA ASN A 70 7.29 0.19 -16.13
C ASN A 70 5.93 0.93 -16.03
N ARG A 71 5.36 1.04 -14.85
CA ARG A 71 4.12 1.78 -14.60
C ARG A 71 4.30 2.80 -13.47
N ASP A 72 3.69 3.96 -13.65
CA ASP A 72 3.65 5.00 -12.62
C ASP A 72 2.38 4.93 -11.78
N PHE A 73 1.33 4.25 -12.29
CA PHE A 73 0.02 4.13 -11.66
C PHE A 73 -0.52 2.72 -11.77
N LEU A 74 -1.38 2.33 -10.83
CA LEU A 74 -1.98 0.99 -10.80
C LEU A 74 -2.95 0.75 -11.97
N VAL A 75 -3.67 1.79 -12.37
CA VAL A 75 -4.69 1.73 -13.43
C VAL A 75 -4.52 2.91 -14.38
N GLY A 76 -4.41 2.61 -15.66
CA GLY A 76 -4.29 3.65 -16.69
C GLY A 76 -2.97 4.44 -16.60
N ASP A 77 -3.03 5.70 -16.99
CA ASP A 77 -1.90 6.59 -17.15
C ASP A 77 -1.89 7.80 -16.19
N ARG A 78 -2.76 7.78 -15.18
CA ARG A 78 -2.87 8.84 -14.18
C ARG A 78 -3.20 8.29 -12.79
N PHE A 79 -2.97 9.10 -11.77
CA PHE A 79 -3.35 8.80 -10.39
C PHE A 79 -4.87 8.63 -10.28
N THR A 80 -5.31 7.52 -9.68
CA THR A 80 -6.73 7.20 -9.50
C THR A 80 -7.02 6.77 -8.06
N ILE A 81 -8.29 6.47 -7.80
CA ILE A 81 -8.75 5.91 -6.52
C ILE A 81 -8.04 4.59 -6.18
N ALA A 82 -7.58 3.82 -7.18
CA ALA A 82 -6.80 2.61 -6.96
C ALA A 82 -5.48 2.93 -6.24
N ASP A 83 -4.72 3.90 -6.74
CA ASP A 83 -3.47 4.34 -6.12
C ASP A 83 -3.70 4.86 -4.71
N LEU A 84 -4.75 5.67 -4.52
CA LEU A 84 -5.10 6.21 -3.22
C LEU A 84 -5.37 5.11 -2.20
N ASN A 85 -6.29 4.20 -2.51
CA ASN A 85 -6.74 3.16 -1.58
C ASN A 85 -5.63 2.15 -1.26
N VAL A 86 -4.90 1.70 -2.26
CA VAL A 86 -3.79 0.75 -2.06
C VAL A 86 -2.64 1.40 -1.27
N ALA A 87 -2.28 2.63 -1.60
CA ALA A 87 -1.23 3.34 -0.87
C ALA A 87 -1.62 3.60 0.60
N CYS A 88 -2.86 3.91 0.90
CA CYS A 88 -3.33 4.06 2.28
C CYS A 88 -3.12 2.78 3.11
N VAL A 89 -3.33 1.61 2.52
CA VAL A 89 -3.11 0.33 3.19
C VAL A 89 -1.61 0.02 3.35
N LEU A 90 -0.80 0.29 2.32
CA LEU A 90 0.61 -0.08 2.30
C LEU A 90 1.55 0.96 2.94
N ALA A 91 1.10 2.20 3.13
CA ALA A 91 1.98 3.29 3.60
C ALA A 91 2.59 3.06 4.98
N SER A 92 1.93 2.30 5.85
CA SER A 92 2.48 1.94 7.16
C SER A 92 3.82 1.20 7.06
N MET A 93 4.08 0.49 5.95
CA MET A 93 5.36 -0.19 5.72
C MET A 93 6.55 0.77 5.68
N LEU A 94 6.34 2.02 5.27
CA LEU A 94 7.41 3.04 5.23
C LEU A 94 7.93 3.42 6.62
N VAL A 95 7.15 3.18 7.67
CA VAL A 95 7.48 3.56 9.06
C VAL A 95 7.53 2.36 10.03
N THR A 96 7.31 1.15 9.54
CA THR A 96 7.33 -0.07 10.36
C THR A 96 8.54 -0.98 10.08
N ASN A 97 9.56 -0.46 9.41
CA ASN A 97 10.80 -1.17 9.07
C ASN A 97 10.59 -2.45 8.24
N VAL A 98 9.56 -2.48 7.40
CA VAL A 98 9.42 -3.53 6.38
C VAL A 98 10.46 -3.30 5.30
N ASP A 99 11.27 -4.30 4.99
CA ASP A 99 12.28 -4.20 3.94
C ASP A 99 11.64 -4.25 2.55
N LEU A 100 11.65 -3.13 1.85
CA LEU A 100 11.14 -3.00 0.48
C LEU A 100 12.25 -3.08 -0.59
N SER A 101 13.49 -3.38 -0.22
CA SER A 101 14.64 -3.40 -1.16
C SER A 101 14.48 -4.43 -2.29
N THR A 102 13.75 -5.52 -2.05
CA THR A 102 13.45 -6.56 -3.03
C THR A 102 12.24 -6.24 -3.93
N TYR A 103 11.57 -5.11 -3.67
CA TYR A 103 10.38 -4.66 -4.41
C TYR A 103 10.59 -3.22 -4.94
N PRO A 104 11.51 -3.01 -5.90
CA PRO A 104 11.94 -1.67 -6.29
C PRO A 104 10.84 -0.84 -6.96
N ASP A 105 9.98 -1.46 -7.76
CA ASP A 105 8.88 -0.76 -8.43
C ASP A 105 7.77 -0.37 -7.46
N LEU A 106 7.47 -1.25 -6.51
CA LEU A 106 6.57 -0.95 -5.40
C LEU A 106 7.12 0.17 -4.52
N ALA A 107 8.39 0.10 -4.13
CA ALA A 107 9.03 1.12 -3.30
C ALA A 107 9.00 2.50 -3.96
N ARG A 108 9.33 2.57 -5.24
CA ARG A 108 9.26 3.78 -6.06
C ARG A 108 7.84 4.37 -6.08
N TRP A 109 6.85 3.56 -6.43
CA TRP A 109 5.45 3.98 -6.52
C TRP A 109 4.89 4.41 -5.16
N LEU A 110 5.13 3.64 -4.10
CA LEU A 110 4.62 3.93 -2.76
C LEU A 110 5.22 5.23 -2.21
N THR A 111 6.53 5.44 -2.38
CA THR A 111 7.20 6.67 -1.97
C THR A 111 6.65 7.87 -2.75
N ALA A 112 6.52 7.77 -4.07
CA ALA A 112 5.96 8.84 -4.89
C ALA A 112 4.51 9.19 -4.48
N THR A 113 3.71 8.19 -4.12
CA THR A 113 2.33 8.40 -3.68
C THR A 113 2.27 9.03 -2.28
N ALA A 114 3.06 8.53 -1.33
CA ALA A 114 3.10 9.01 0.05
C ALA A 114 3.74 10.42 0.20
N THR A 115 4.48 10.89 -0.79
CA THR A 115 5.05 12.24 -0.80
C THR A 115 4.18 13.28 -1.53
N ARG A 116 3.00 12.90 -2.01
CA ARG A 116 2.05 13.89 -2.59
C ARG A 116 1.59 14.88 -1.53
N ASP A 117 1.46 16.14 -1.90
CA ASP A 117 1.02 17.21 -0.99
C ASP A 117 -0.31 16.90 -0.30
N ALA A 118 -1.26 16.32 -1.02
CA ALA A 118 -2.56 15.93 -0.47
C ALA A 118 -2.42 14.85 0.61
N TYR A 119 -1.50 13.89 0.45
CA TYR A 119 -1.21 12.87 1.44
C TYR A 119 -0.61 13.49 2.70
N ALA A 120 0.42 14.32 2.54
CA ALA A 120 1.07 15.00 3.67
C ALA A 120 0.09 15.86 4.47
N LYS A 121 -0.79 16.60 3.79
CA LYS A 121 -1.84 17.42 4.43
C LYS A 121 -2.85 16.59 5.20
N ALA A 122 -3.25 15.42 4.69
CA ALA A 122 -4.20 14.54 5.36
C ALA A 122 -3.65 13.99 6.68
N TRP A 123 -2.34 13.73 6.77
CA TRP A 123 -1.70 13.23 7.99
C TRP A 123 -1.24 14.31 8.96
N ALA A 124 -1.21 15.58 8.55
CA ALA A 124 -0.87 16.71 9.41
C ALA A 124 -2.09 17.32 10.14
N ALA A 125 -3.28 16.90 9.76
CA ALA A 125 -4.53 17.36 10.37
C ALA A 125 -4.91 16.52 11.59
#